data_26de361ccebaaa1d8574d1991f219599
#
_entry.id   26de361ccebaaa1d8574d1991f219599
#
_cell.length_a   1.000
_cell.length_b   1.000
_cell.length_c   1.000
_cell.angle_alpha   90.00
_cell.angle_beta   90.00
_cell.angle_gamma   90.00
#
_symmetry.space_group_name_H-M   'P 1'
#
loop_
_entity.id
_entity.type
_entity.pdbx_description
1 polymer ?
#
loop_
_entity_poly.entity_id
_entity_poly.type
_entity_poly.pdbx_seq_one_letter_code
_entity_poly.pdbx_strand_id
1 'polypeptide(L)'
;MGLSGISKSTVSKLCKDIDDRVGAFLDRPLGGEWPYLWLDATYLKQREGGRIVSVAAIIAVAANTEGKREIVGLHIGPSEAETFWATFLKSMARRGLRGVKLVISDAHEGLKAAIRRVVGASWQRCRVHWMRNALAYVPKAQQSMASAALRQAFIQPDRPSASQTLRHVADQLRTKWPKLGAFIDDSEADVLAHLDFPAQHRSKIHSTNPLERLNKEVKRRADVVGIFPNEGSIVRLIGAVLLEANDEWQLQHRYMQTEAMAELTPSPIDPVPTQISTVAA
;
A
#
# COMPACT_ATOMS: atom_id res chain seq x y z
N MET A 1 33.50 -13.81 31.43
CA MET A 1 33.83 -12.41 31.10
C MET A 1 32.53 -11.62 31.16
N GLY A 2 32.35 -10.79 32.20
CA GLY A 2 31.17 -9.94 32.34
C GLY A 2 31.16 -8.88 31.24
N LEU A 3 30.07 -8.78 30.48
CA LEU A 3 29.84 -7.68 29.58
C LEU A 3 29.80 -6.40 30.41
N SER A 4 30.79 -5.53 30.24
CA SER A 4 30.78 -4.18 30.82
C SER A 4 29.54 -3.47 30.29
N GLY A 5 28.59 -3.10 31.16
CA GLY A 5 27.36 -2.42 30.79
C GLY A 5 27.62 -1.17 29.96
N ILE A 6 26.81 -0.92 28.94
CA ILE A 6 26.87 0.30 28.12
C ILE A 6 26.49 1.51 29.00
N SER A 7 27.29 2.59 28.97
CA SER A 7 26.96 3.80 29.73
C SER A 7 25.75 4.53 29.21
N LYS A 8 25.03 5.29 30.05
CA LYS A 8 23.88 6.10 29.65
C LYS A 8 24.21 7.08 28.51
N SER A 9 25.42 7.68 28.57
CA SER A 9 25.88 8.61 27.53
C SER A 9 26.11 7.90 26.18
N THR A 10 26.65 6.68 26.20
CA THR A 10 26.85 5.87 25.00
C THR A 10 25.48 5.50 24.37
N VAL A 11 24.52 5.09 25.20
CA VAL A 11 23.15 4.78 24.71
C VAL A 11 22.53 6.03 24.08
N SER A 12 22.62 7.20 24.72
CA SER A 12 22.09 8.45 24.18
C SER A 12 22.72 8.82 22.84
N LYS A 13 24.04 8.66 22.70
CA LYS A 13 24.74 8.90 21.44
C LYS A 13 24.28 7.96 20.34
N LEU A 14 24.18 6.66 20.63
CA LEU A 14 23.70 5.67 19.66
C LEU A 14 22.26 5.94 19.21
N CYS A 15 21.38 6.33 20.16
CA CYS A 15 20.02 6.72 19.81
C CYS A 15 20.00 7.91 18.85
N LYS A 16 20.82 8.92 19.09
CA LYS A 16 20.92 10.09 18.22
C LYS A 16 21.45 9.72 16.83
N ASP A 17 22.49 8.91 16.75
CA ASP A 17 23.06 8.45 15.48
C ASP A 17 22.00 7.66 14.65
N ILE A 18 21.16 6.85 15.30
CA ILE A 18 20.04 6.15 14.65
C ILE A 18 18.98 7.15 14.18
N ASP A 19 18.59 8.11 15.05
CA ASP A 19 17.58 9.12 14.70
C ASP A 19 18.02 9.94 13.48
N ASP A 20 19.29 10.35 13.42
CA ASP A 20 19.84 11.13 12.30
C ASP A 20 19.80 10.29 10.98
N ARG A 21 20.17 9.02 11.02
CA ARG A 21 20.12 8.13 9.86
C ARG A 21 18.69 7.84 9.41
N VAL A 22 17.80 7.55 10.35
CA VAL A 22 16.37 7.31 10.06
C VAL A 22 15.72 8.57 9.50
N GLY A 23 16.00 9.74 10.07
CA GLY A 23 15.51 11.02 9.57
C GLY A 23 15.98 11.26 8.14
N ALA A 24 17.27 11.13 7.85
CA ALA A 24 17.82 11.28 6.51
C ALA A 24 17.16 10.32 5.50
N PHE A 25 16.89 9.08 5.91
CA PHE A 25 16.20 8.08 5.08
C PHE A 25 14.75 8.46 4.81
N LEU A 26 13.99 8.84 5.84
CA LEU A 26 12.56 9.14 5.71
C LEU A 26 12.32 10.48 4.98
N ASP A 27 13.23 11.43 5.07
CA ASP A 27 13.10 12.76 4.46
C ASP A 27 13.79 12.88 3.09
N ARG A 28 14.42 11.80 2.61
CA ARG A 28 15.12 11.83 1.34
C ARG A 28 14.22 12.23 0.17
N PRO A 29 14.75 12.95 -0.85
CA PRO A 29 14.02 13.21 -2.09
C PRO A 29 13.61 11.91 -2.81
N LEU A 30 12.43 11.91 -3.41
CA LEU A 30 11.90 10.79 -4.19
C LEU A 30 11.97 11.15 -5.68
N GLY A 31 13.08 10.81 -6.33
CA GLY A 31 13.30 11.10 -7.74
C GLY A 31 12.52 10.16 -8.67
N GLY A 32 12.27 10.61 -9.92
CA GLY A 32 11.61 9.81 -10.94
C GLY A 32 10.09 9.71 -10.80
N GLU A 33 9.50 8.69 -11.40
CA GLU A 33 8.07 8.40 -11.35
C GLU A 33 7.81 7.07 -10.64
N TRP A 34 6.68 7.03 -9.91
CA TRP A 34 6.29 5.94 -9.01
C TRP A 34 4.89 5.44 -9.32
N PRO A 35 4.68 4.64 -10.38
CA PRO A 35 3.35 4.23 -10.84
C PRO A 35 2.51 3.51 -9.80
N TYR A 36 3.14 2.78 -8.88
CA TYR A 36 2.45 1.96 -7.89
C TYR A 36 2.85 2.34 -6.47
N LEU A 37 1.85 2.50 -5.60
CA LEU A 37 2.01 2.82 -4.20
C LEU A 37 1.19 1.84 -3.34
N TRP A 38 1.84 1.15 -2.42
CA TRP A 38 1.20 0.31 -1.40
C TRP A 38 1.22 1.02 -0.07
N LEU A 39 0.07 1.02 0.62
CA LEU A 39 -0.10 1.58 1.95
C LEU A 39 -0.69 0.51 2.86
N ASP A 40 -0.09 0.35 4.04
CA ASP A 40 -0.62 -0.52 5.07
C ASP A 40 -0.32 0.04 6.46
N ALA A 41 -1.17 -0.28 7.45
CA ALA A 41 -1.06 0.20 8.80
C ALA A 41 -0.85 -0.95 9.79
N THR A 42 0.12 -0.76 10.69
CA THR A 42 0.34 -1.64 11.84
C THR A 42 0.05 -0.87 13.11
N TYR A 43 -0.80 -1.42 13.99
CA TYR A 43 -1.15 -0.78 15.25
C TYR A 43 -0.17 -1.15 16.35
N LEU A 44 0.33 -0.12 17.05
CA LEU A 44 1.32 -0.21 18.12
C LEU A 44 0.77 0.46 19.39
N LYS A 45 1.30 0.07 20.56
CA LYS A 45 0.93 0.67 21.83
C LYS A 45 1.95 1.72 22.25
N GLN A 46 1.46 2.91 22.62
CA GLN A 46 2.27 4.04 23.05
C GLN A 46 1.73 4.61 24.37
N ARG A 47 2.62 5.19 25.18
CA ARG A 47 2.25 6.00 26.35
C ARG A 47 2.00 7.44 25.91
N GLU A 48 0.82 7.97 26.26
CA GLU A 48 0.44 9.34 25.99
C GLU A 48 -0.41 9.86 27.16
N GLY A 49 -0.01 10.97 27.78
CA GLY A 49 -0.74 11.57 28.90
C GLY A 49 -0.99 10.61 30.07
N GLY A 50 -0.05 9.70 30.37
CA GLY A 50 -0.19 8.71 31.45
C GLY A 50 -1.05 7.49 31.08
N ARG A 51 -1.59 7.42 29.86
CA ARG A 51 -2.41 6.30 29.35
C ARG A 51 -1.69 5.51 28.28
N ILE A 52 -2.18 4.31 28.00
CA ILE A 52 -1.73 3.51 26.87
C ILE A 52 -2.76 3.70 25.74
N VAL A 53 -2.30 4.25 24.62
CA VAL A 53 -3.09 4.46 23.41
C VAL A 53 -2.61 3.55 22.30
N SER A 54 -3.50 3.22 21.36
CA SER A 54 -3.16 2.54 20.13
C SER A 54 -2.89 3.59 19.05
N VAL A 55 -1.73 3.52 18.41
CA VAL A 55 -1.35 4.37 17.28
C VAL A 55 -1.09 3.53 16.05
N ALA A 56 -1.41 4.05 14.88
CA ALA A 56 -1.07 3.41 13.62
C ALA A 56 0.33 3.83 13.17
N ALA A 57 1.15 2.85 12.85
CA ALA A 57 2.37 3.04 12.07
C ALA A 57 2.04 2.71 10.62
N ILE A 58 1.91 3.74 9.77
CA ILE A 58 1.62 3.58 8.35
C ILE A 58 2.91 3.49 7.59
N ILE A 59 3.05 2.45 6.81
CA ILE A 59 4.19 2.22 5.94
C ILE A 59 3.76 2.40 4.49
N ALA A 60 4.55 3.17 3.75
CA ALA A 60 4.39 3.38 2.32
C ALA A 60 5.54 2.73 1.56
N VAL A 61 5.21 1.86 0.61
CA VAL A 61 6.14 1.27 -0.34
C VAL A 61 5.70 1.67 -1.74
N ALA A 62 6.65 2.06 -2.59
CA ALA A 62 6.34 2.39 -3.97
C ALA A 62 7.24 1.63 -4.94
N ALA A 63 6.76 1.40 -6.17
CA ALA A 63 7.57 0.88 -7.27
C ALA A 63 7.77 1.98 -8.30
N ASN A 64 9.04 2.18 -8.71
CA ASN A 64 9.40 3.15 -9.71
C ASN A 64 9.36 2.57 -11.14
N THR A 65 9.53 3.43 -12.13
CA THR A 65 9.54 3.03 -13.56
C THR A 65 10.70 2.11 -13.95
N GLU A 66 11.75 2.03 -13.13
CA GLU A 66 12.85 1.07 -13.30
C GLU A 66 12.50 -0.33 -12.75
N GLY A 67 11.28 -0.53 -12.23
CA GLY A 67 10.83 -1.78 -11.66
C GLY A 67 11.37 -2.07 -10.26
N LYS A 68 12.06 -1.13 -9.63
CA LYS A 68 12.54 -1.24 -8.25
C LYS A 68 11.46 -0.82 -7.27
N ARG A 69 11.40 -1.49 -6.14
CA ARG A 69 10.53 -1.08 -5.02
C ARG A 69 11.35 -0.44 -3.91
N GLU A 70 10.79 0.58 -3.29
CA GLU A 70 11.40 1.28 -2.17
C GLU A 70 10.39 1.59 -1.08
N ILE A 71 10.86 1.67 0.14
CA ILE A 71 10.09 2.21 1.25
C ILE A 71 10.17 3.74 1.17
N VAL A 72 9.03 4.38 0.89
CA VAL A 72 8.98 5.82 0.62
C VAL A 72 8.42 6.64 1.78
N GLY A 73 7.90 6.00 2.82
CA GLY A 73 7.39 6.73 3.98
C GLY A 73 7.03 5.88 5.18
N LEU A 74 7.08 6.53 6.34
CA LEU A 74 6.55 6.08 7.62
C LEU A 74 5.81 7.25 8.26
N HIS A 75 4.61 6.99 8.80
CA HIS A 75 3.86 8.00 9.55
C HIS A 75 3.17 7.37 10.76
N ILE A 76 3.23 8.05 11.89
CA ILE A 76 2.68 7.58 13.16
C ILE A 76 1.50 8.49 13.55
N GLY A 77 0.41 7.91 14.02
CA GLY A 77 -0.71 8.68 14.56
C GLY A 77 -2.05 7.94 14.50
N PRO A 78 -3.16 8.63 14.76
CA PRO A 78 -4.50 8.07 14.66
C PRO A 78 -4.91 7.91 13.19
N SER A 79 -5.09 6.69 12.72
CA SER A 79 -5.30 6.39 11.28
C SER A 79 -6.72 6.63 10.76
N GLU A 80 -7.65 7.06 11.60
CA GLU A 80 -9.09 7.09 11.24
C GLU A 80 -9.49 8.33 10.43
N ALA A 81 -8.77 9.44 10.56
CA ALA A 81 -9.14 10.70 9.92
C ALA A 81 -8.57 10.84 8.49
N GLU A 82 -9.39 11.30 7.55
CA GLU A 82 -8.94 11.65 6.20
C GLU A 82 -7.77 12.64 6.20
N THR A 83 -7.81 13.62 7.12
CA THR A 83 -6.76 14.64 7.26
C THR A 83 -5.39 14.04 7.58
N PHE A 84 -5.35 12.99 8.37
CA PHE A 84 -4.14 12.23 8.70
C PHE A 84 -3.53 11.60 7.43
N TRP A 85 -4.32 10.89 6.65
CA TRP A 85 -3.91 10.30 5.39
C TRP A 85 -3.47 11.34 4.36
N ALA A 86 -4.24 12.42 4.25
CA ALA A 86 -3.91 13.51 3.33
C ALA A 86 -2.58 14.21 3.70
N THR A 87 -2.30 14.39 4.98
CA THR A 87 -1.03 14.96 5.45
C THR A 87 0.14 14.06 5.07
N PHE A 88 0.01 12.76 5.26
CA PHE A 88 1.02 11.78 4.89
C PHE A 88 1.28 11.76 3.37
N LEU A 89 0.22 11.65 2.56
CA LEU A 89 0.34 11.67 1.09
C LEU A 89 0.98 12.98 0.58
N LYS A 90 0.57 14.13 1.14
CA LYS A 90 1.17 15.43 0.82
C LYS A 90 2.65 15.53 1.20
N SER A 91 3.08 14.91 2.31
CA SER A 91 4.48 14.90 2.71
C SER A 91 5.34 14.16 1.69
N MET A 92 4.87 13.00 1.20
CA MET A 92 5.55 12.24 0.15
C MET A 92 5.56 13.00 -1.19
N ALA A 93 4.45 13.64 -1.57
CA ALA A 93 4.37 14.45 -2.79
C ALA A 93 5.38 15.62 -2.75
N ARG A 94 5.52 16.31 -1.60
CA ARG A 94 6.53 17.37 -1.42
C ARG A 94 7.97 16.87 -1.56
N ARG A 95 8.23 15.62 -1.21
CA ARG A 95 9.53 14.97 -1.39
C ARG A 95 9.77 14.48 -2.81
N GLY A 96 8.77 14.57 -3.71
CA GLY A 96 8.88 14.22 -5.12
C GLY A 96 8.15 12.96 -5.54
N LEU A 97 7.31 12.34 -4.69
CA LEU A 97 6.43 11.24 -5.10
C LEU A 97 5.46 11.75 -6.16
N ARG A 98 5.59 11.25 -7.39
CA ARG A 98 4.78 11.65 -8.55
C ARG A 98 4.54 10.49 -9.50
N GLY A 99 3.59 10.67 -10.44
CA GLY A 99 3.29 9.66 -11.46
C GLY A 99 2.52 8.45 -10.93
N VAL A 100 1.96 8.51 -9.72
CA VAL A 100 1.20 7.40 -9.13
C VAL A 100 -0.06 7.17 -9.94
N LYS A 101 -0.22 5.93 -10.44
CA LYS A 101 -1.39 5.46 -11.22
C LYS A 101 -2.33 4.62 -10.38
N LEU A 102 -1.78 3.83 -9.46
CA LEU A 102 -2.56 2.95 -8.59
C LEU A 102 -2.03 2.98 -7.16
N VAL A 103 -2.95 3.18 -6.22
CA VAL A 103 -2.68 3.00 -4.78
C VAL A 103 -3.37 1.72 -4.31
N ILE A 104 -2.63 0.87 -3.63
CA ILE A 104 -3.10 -0.43 -3.11
C ILE A 104 -3.13 -0.35 -1.58
N SER A 105 -4.28 -0.62 -0.97
CA SER A 105 -4.41 -0.63 0.49
C SER A 105 -5.58 -1.51 0.95
N ASP A 106 -5.72 -1.66 2.27
CA ASP A 106 -6.97 -2.17 2.84
C ASP A 106 -8.09 -1.10 2.75
N ALA A 107 -9.32 -1.53 2.97
CA ALA A 107 -10.48 -0.65 2.91
C ALA A 107 -10.48 0.34 4.07
N HIS A 108 -10.39 1.63 3.73
CA HIS A 108 -10.50 2.73 4.67
C HIS A 108 -11.01 3.98 3.95
N GLU A 109 -12.22 4.43 4.30
CA GLU A 109 -12.88 5.53 3.57
C GLU A 109 -12.09 6.84 3.60
N GLY A 110 -11.52 7.20 4.76
CA GLY A 110 -10.66 8.38 4.88
C GLY A 110 -9.42 8.31 3.99
N LEU A 111 -8.82 7.13 3.83
CA LEU A 111 -7.70 6.93 2.91
C LEU A 111 -8.15 7.06 1.45
N LYS A 112 -9.26 6.43 1.07
CA LYS A 112 -9.81 6.50 -0.29
C LYS A 112 -10.11 7.96 -0.70
N ALA A 113 -10.69 8.75 0.20
CA ALA A 113 -10.93 10.18 0.00
C ALA A 113 -9.62 10.97 -0.15
N ALA A 114 -8.63 10.71 0.69
CA ALA A 114 -7.31 11.34 0.62
C ALA A 114 -6.57 11.02 -0.68
N ILE A 115 -6.62 9.77 -1.16
CA ILE A 115 -6.02 9.34 -2.43
C ILE A 115 -6.62 10.15 -3.60
N ARG A 116 -7.94 10.24 -3.68
CA ARG A 116 -8.61 11.02 -4.74
C ARG A 116 -8.19 12.48 -4.74
N ARG A 117 -8.14 13.09 -3.55
CA ARG A 117 -7.85 14.51 -3.39
C ARG A 117 -6.38 14.88 -3.58
N VAL A 118 -5.45 14.06 -3.12
CA VAL A 118 -4.03 14.42 -3.07
C VAL A 118 -3.24 13.82 -4.24
N VAL A 119 -3.54 12.58 -4.61
CA VAL A 119 -2.76 11.81 -5.59
C VAL A 119 -3.46 11.74 -6.94
N GLY A 120 -4.80 11.70 -6.95
CA GLY A 120 -5.60 11.57 -8.17
C GLY A 120 -5.45 10.23 -8.87
N ALA A 121 -4.98 9.20 -8.15
CA ALA A 121 -4.75 7.86 -8.68
C ALA A 121 -5.97 6.94 -8.51
N SER A 122 -6.01 5.86 -9.29
CA SER A 122 -6.93 4.75 -9.05
C SER A 122 -6.62 4.09 -7.71
N TRP A 123 -7.64 3.50 -7.09
CA TRP A 123 -7.49 2.77 -5.84
C TRP A 123 -7.84 1.30 -6.02
N GLN A 124 -6.95 0.43 -5.57
CA GLN A 124 -7.14 -1.02 -5.48
C GLN A 124 -7.35 -1.42 -4.03
N ARG A 125 -8.51 -1.95 -3.71
CA ARG A 125 -8.74 -2.62 -2.44
C ARG A 125 -7.96 -3.92 -2.38
N CYS A 126 -7.20 -4.14 -1.32
CA CYS A 126 -6.43 -5.37 -1.13
C CYS A 126 -7.34 -6.60 -1.22
N ARG A 127 -7.12 -7.46 -2.25
CA ARG A 127 -7.93 -8.65 -2.51
C ARG A 127 -7.90 -9.65 -1.35
N VAL A 128 -6.78 -9.75 -0.63
CA VAL A 128 -6.65 -10.66 0.52
C VAL A 128 -7.56 -10.21 1.66
N HIS A 129 -7.55 -8.93 2.01
CA HIS A 129 -8.42 -8.36 3.04
C HIS A 129 -9.89 -8.36 2.59
N TRP A 130 -10.16 -8.05 1.32
CA TRP A 130 -11.49 -8.13 0.74
C TRP A 130 -12.07 -9.54 0.86
N MET A 131 -11.31 -10.57 0.50
CA MET A 131 -11.73 -11.96 0.64
C MET A 131 -12.04 -12.33 2.10
N ARG A 132 -11.19 -11.90 3.04
CA ARG A 132 -11.42 -12.11 4.48
C ARG A 132 -12.72 -11.46 4.93
N ASN A 133 -12.98 -10.22 4.49
CA ASN A 133 -14.19 -9.49 4.83
C ASN A 133 -15.43 -10.13 4.20
N ALA A 134 -15.36 -10.56 2.94
CA ALA A 134 -16.43 -11.30 2.27
C ALA A 134 -16.80 -12.59 3.04
N LEU A 135 -15.80 -13.36 3.42
CA LEU A 135 -16.02 -14.62 4.14
C LEU A 135 -16.53 -14.45 5.57
N ALA A 136 -16.42 -13.25 6.16
CA ALA A 136 -17.03 -12.96 7.46
C ALA A 136 -18.58 -13.01 7.44
N TYR A 137 -19.19 -12.85 6.28
CA TYR A 137 -20.63 -13.00 6.10
C TYR A 137 -21.10 -14.46 5.93
N VAL A 138 -20.15 -15.42 5.89
CA VAL A 138 -20.41 -16.82 5.60
C VAL A 138 -20.07 -17.70 6.80
N PRO A 139 -20.94 -18.63 7.23
CA PRO A 139 -20.62 -19.58 8.28
C PRO A 139 -19.36 -20.39 7.96
N LYS A 140 -18.55 -20.68 8.98
CA LYS A 140 -17.21 -21.27 8.86
C LYS A 140 -17.19 -22.55 8.00
N ALA A 141 -18.19 -23.40 8.16
CA ALA A 141 -18.33 -24.65 7.41
C ALA A 141 -18.54 -24.46 5.89
N GLN A 142 -18.96 -23.25 5.45
CA GLN A 142 -19.31 -22.96 4.05
C GLN A 142 -18.32 -21.96 3.40
N GLN A 143 -17.35 -21.45 4.16
CA GLN A 143 -16.37 -20.47 3.66
C GLN A 143 -15.50 -21.02 2.52
N SER A 144 -15.16 -22.30 2.55
CA SER A 144 -14.38 -22.93 1.48
C SER A 144 -15.10 -22.86 0.13
N MET A 145 -16.40 -23.21 0.11
CA MET A 145 -17.23 -23.17 -1.10
C MET A 145 -17.40 -21.72 -1.61
N ALA A 146 -17.74 -20.79 -0.71
CA ALA A 146 -17.88 -19.37 -1.08
C ALA A 146 -16.56 -18.78 -1.60
N SER A 147 -15.44 -19.10 -0.96
CA SER A 147 -14.10 -18.69 -1.40
C SER A 147 -13.75 -19.24 -2.78
N ALA A 148 -14.08 -20.51 -3.07
CA ALA A 148 -13.83 -21.10 -4.37
C ALA A 148 -14.66 -20.39 -5.47
N ALA A 149 -15.95 -20.08 -5.21
CA ALA A 149 -16.79 -19.36 -6.13
C ALA A 149 -16.25 -17.93 -6.41
N LEU A 150 -15.92 -17.17 -5.36
CA LEU A 150 -15.39 -15.81 -5.49
C LEU A 150 -14.05 -15.76 -6.26
N ARG A 151 -13.19 -16.77 -6.11
CA ARG A 151 -11.91 -16.85 -6.82
C ARG A 151 -12.06 -16.94 -8.33
N GLN A 152 -13.20 -17.44 -8.85
CA GLN A 152 -13.45 -17.56 -10.28
C GLN A 152 -13.39 -16.19 -11.00
N ALA A 153 -13.82 -15.12 -10.33
CA ALA A 153 -13.72 -13.78 -10.89
C ALA A 153 -12.27 -13.29 -11.04
N PHE A 154 -11.39 -13.69 -10.14
CA PHE A 154 -9.99 -13.21 -10.12
C PHE A 154 -9.04 -13.96 -11.06
N ILE A 155 -9.48 -15.05 -11.68
CA ILE A 155 -8.71 -15.78 -12.69
C ILE A 155 -9.11 -15.39 -14.12
N GLN A 156 -10.06 -14.48 -14.28
CA GLN A 156 -10.49 -14.01 -15.60
C GLN A 156 -9.39 -13.15 -16.26
N PRO A 157 -9.30 -13.16 -17.60
CA PRO A 157 -8.22 -12.51 -18.32
C PRO A 157 -8.31 -10.98 -18.30
N ASP A 158 -9.51 -10.43 -18.19
CA ASP A 158 -9.79 -9.00 -18.27
C ASP A 158 -10.88 -8.56 -17.29
N ARG A 159 -11.02 -7.25 -17.13
CA ARG A 159 -11.97 -6.65 -16.19
C ARG A 159 -13.44 -6.92 -16.55
N PRO A 160 -13.88 -6.80 -17.81
CA PRO A 160 -15.28 -7.11 -18.17
C PRO A 160 -15.66 -8.54 -17.80
N SER A 161 -14.85 -9.53 -18.14
CA SER A 161 -15.09 -10.95 -17.80
C SER A 161 -15.08 -11.20 -16.30
N ALA A 162 -14.15 -10.56 -15.57
CA ALA A 162 -14.09 -10.63 -14.11
C ALA A 162 -15.32 -10.01 -13.45
N SER A 163 -15.76 -8.85 -13.92
CA SER A 163 -16.97 -8.16 -13.46
C SER A 163 -18.21 -9.01 -13.68
N GLN A 164 -18.39 -9.55 -14.88
CA GLN A 164 -19.52 -10.44 -15.20
C GLN A 164 -19.53 -11.67 -14.30
N THR A 165 -18.37 -12.31 -14.13
CA THR A 165 -18.24 -13.49 -13.27
C THR A 165 -18.53 -13.16 -11.81
N LEU A 166 -17.99 -12.02 -11.30
CA LEU A 166 -18.20 -11.60 -9.92
C LEU A 166 -19.68 -11.31 -9.62
N ARG A 167 -20.39 -10.64 -10.54
CA ARG A 167 -21.82 -10.36 -10.42
C ARG A 167 -22.64 -11.64 -10.45
N HIS A 168 -22.33 -12.56 -11.36
CA HIS A 168 -22.99 -13.86 -11.40
C HIS A 168 -22.82 -14.63 -10.07
N VAL A 169 -21.61 -14.67 -9.53
CA VAL A 169 -21.34 -15.28 -8.24
C VAL A 169 -22.06 -14.55 -7.10
N ALA A 170 -22.12 -13.21 -7.14
CA ALA A 170 -22.86 -12.42 -6.15
C ALA A 170 -24.35 -12.78 -6.17
N ASP A 171 -24.97 -12.93 -7.35
CA ASP A 171 -26.37 -13.30 -7.48
C ASP A 171 -26.67 -14.70 -6.93
N GLN A 172 -25.78 -15.67 -7.17
CA GLN A 172 -25.89 -17.01 -6.59
C GLN A 172 -25.77 -16.99 -5.05
N LEU A 173 -24.83 -16.22 -4.52
CA LEU A 173 -24.56 -16.19 -3.09
C LEU A 173 -25.58 -15.36 -2.30
N ARG A 174 -26.19 -14.32 -2.92
CA ARG A 174 -27.14 -13.42 -2.24
C ARG A 174 -28.43 -14.11 -1.84
N THR A 175 -28.84 -15.18 -2.53
CA THR A 175 -30.01 -15.98 -2.15
C THR A 175 -29.90 -16.55 -0.75
N LYS A 176 -28.67 -16.91 -0.33
CA LYS A 176 -28.37 -17.47 0.99
C LYS A 176 -27.77 -16.45 1.95
N TRP A 177 -26.94 -15.52 1.43
CA TRP A 177 -26.24 -14.48 2.20
C TRP A 177 -26.44 -13.11 1.56
N PRO A 178 -27.61 -12.46 1.77
CA PRO A 178 -27.93 -11.17 1.14
C PRO A 178 -26.88 -10.07 1.41
N LYS A 179 -26.32 -10.04 2.65
CA LYS A 179 -25.28 -9.08 3.02
C LYS A 179 -23.96 -9.30 2.27
N LEU A 180 -23.64 -10.54 1.93
CA LEU A 180 -22.47 -10.85 1.09
C LEU A 180 -22.68 -10.34 -0.33
N GLY A 181 -23.88 -10.55 -0.90
CA GLY A 181 -24.21 -10.01 -2.23
C GLY A 181 -24.04 -8.49 -2.29
N ALA A 182 -24.63 -7.76 -1.33
CA ALA A 182 -24.49 -6.31 -1.24
C ALA A 182 -23.01 -5.87 -1.08
N PHE A 183 -22.27 -6.54 -0.21
CA PHE A 183 -20.84 -6.26 -0.03
C PHE A 183 -20.03 -6.41 -1.33
N ILE A 184 -20.34 -7.43 -2.14
CA ILE A 184 -19.67 -7.66 -3.41
C ILE A 184 -20.01 -6.53 -4.39
N ASP A 185 -21.30 -6.19 -4.54
CA ASP A 185 -21.75 -5.12 -5.44
C ASP A 185 -21.08 -3.77 -5.11
N ASP A 186 -21.06 -3.40 -3.83
CA ASP A 186 -20.49 -2.14 -3.35
C ASP A 186 -18.97 -2.03 -3.55
N SER A 187 -18.27 -3.17 -3.63
CA SER A 187 -16.81 -3.21 -3.68
C SER A 187 -16.21 -3.75 -4.96
N GLU A 188 -17.02 -4.11 -5.95
CA GLU A 188 -16.58 -4.68 -7.22
C GLU A 188 -15.55 -3.81 -7.93
N ALA A 189 -15.86 -2.52 -8.10
CA ALA A 189 -15.00 -1.58 -8.81
C ALA A 189 -13.61 -1.46 -8.15
N ASP A 190 -13.59 -1.49 -6.83
CA ASP A 190 -12.39 -1.28 -6.01
C ASP A 190 -11.50 -2.53 -5.97
N VAL A 191 -12.08 -3.74 -5.97
CA VAL A 191 -11.31 -4.99 -5.89
C VAL A 191 -10.80 -5.47 -7.25
N LEU A 192 -11.43 -5.02 -8.34
CA LEU A 192 -11.04 -5.35 -9.71
C LEU A 192 -10.18 -4.27 -10.39
N ALA A 193 -9.88 -3.15 -9.74
CA ALA A 193 -9.13 -2.03 -10.34
C ALA A 193 -7.76 -2.44 -10.92
N HIS A 194 -7.08 -3.43 -10.33
CA HIS A 194 -5.79 -3.95 -10.82
C HIS A 194 -5.87 -4.57 -12.22
N LEU A 195 -7.05 -4.96 -12.69
CA LEU A 195 -7.24 -5.55 -14.03
C LEU A 195 -7.15 -4.52 -15.16
N ASP A 196 -7.23 -3.22 -14.85
CA ASP A 196 -7.00 -2.14 -15.82
C ASP A 196 -5.51 -1.89 -16.10
N PHE A 197 -4.62 -2.63 -15.44
CA PHE A 197 -3.17 -2.49 -15.51
C PHE A 197 -2.53 -3.68 -16.25
N PRO A 198 -1.26 -3.53 -16.72
CA PRO A 198 -0.58 -4.57 -17.48
C PRO A 198 -0.63 -5.94 -16.79
N ALA A 199 -0.90 -6.98 -17.57
CA ALA A 199 -1.10 -8.35 -17.06
C ALA A 199 0.09 -8.85 -16.23
N GLN A 200 1.32 -8.48 -16.64
CA GLN A 200 2.56 -8.85 -15.98
C GLN A 200 2.67 -8.27 -14.56
N HIS A 201 2.01 -7.13 -14.29
CA HIS A 201 2.03 -6.48 -12.98
C HIS A 201 0.92 -6.95 -12.04
N ARG A 202 -0.19 -7.50 -12.56
CA ARG A 202 -1.41 -7.81 -11.80
C ARG A 202 -1.16 -8.70 -10.59
N SER A 203 -0.22 -9.64 -10.68
CA SER A 203 0.14 -10.53 -9.57
C SER A 203 0.77 -9.80 -8.37
N LYS A 204 1.30 -8.59 -8.57
CA LYS A 204 1.94 -7.77 -7.54
C LYS A 204 1.05 -6.68 -6.98
N ILE A 205 0.08 -6.18 -7.79
CA ILE A 205 -0.71 -4.99 -7.47
C ILE A 205 -2.14 -5.29 -6.97
N HIS A 206 -2.56 -6.55 -6.92
CA HIS A 206 -3.90 -6.92 -6.44
C HIS A 206 -4.04 -6.92 -4.92
N SER A 207 -2.93 -6.83 -4.18
CA SER A 207 -2.93 -6.93 -2.71
C SER A 207 -1.76 -6.19 -2.08
N THR A 208 -1.81 -6.05 -0.75
CA THR A 208 -0.72 -5.50 0.08
C THR A 208 0.34 -6.55 0.47
N ASN A 209 0.35 -7.73 -0.15
CA ASN A 209 1.35 -8.78 0.10
C ASN A 209 2.82 -8.30 0.07
N PRO A 210 3.22 -7.33 -0.78
CA PRO A 210 4.56 -6.76 -0.75
C PRO A 210 4.97 -6.21 0.62
N LEU A 211 3.99 -5.73 1.39
CA LEU A 211 4.17 -5.20 2.75
C LEU A 211 4.04 -6.27 3.85
N GLU A 212 3.45 -7.42 3.56
CA GLU A 212 3.10 -8.40 4.59
C GLU A 212 4.34 -8.90 5.36
N ARG A 213 5.43 -9.23 4.65
CA ARG A 213 6.68 -9.68 5.27
C ARG A 213 7.31 -8.55 6.10
N LEU A 214 7.30 -7.33 5.57
CA LEU A 214 7.81 -6.15 6.26
C LEU A 214 7.02 -5.88 7.53
N ASN A 215 5.69 -5.91 7.46
CA ASN A 215 4.81 -5.70 8.61
C ASN A 215 4.96 -6.79 9.68
N LYS A 216 5.21 -8.04 9.29
CA LYS A 216 5.53 -9.12 10.23
C LYS A 216 6.84 -8.84 10.99
N GLU A 217 7.87 -8.38 10.29
CA GLU A 217 9.15 -8.01 10.93
C GLU A 217 8.98 -6.81 11.86
N VAL A 218 8.28 -5.76 11.41
CA VAL A 218 7.94 -4.60 12.24
C VAL A 218 7.22 -5.01 13.51
N LYS A 219 6.18 -5.86 13.41
CA LYS A 219 5.45 -6.38 14.57
C LYS A 219 6.36 -7.17 15.49
N ARG A 220 7.16 -8.08 14.96
CA ARG A 220 8.09 -8.91 15.72
C ARG A 220 9.06 -8.05 16.55
N ARG A 221 9.59 -6.96 15.98
CA ARG A 221 10.48 -6.05 16.70
C ARG A 221 9.73 -5.20 17.72
N ALA A 222 8.54 -4.72 17.37
CA ALA A 222 7.72 -3.91 18.26
C ALA A 222 7.19 -4.71 19.47
N ASP A 223 6.88 -6.00 19.29
CA ASP A 223 6.38 -6.88 20.36
C ASP A 223 7.42 -7.09 21.48
N VAL A 224 8.73 -7.00 21.17
CA VAL A 224 9.79 -7.04 22.19
C VAL A 224 9.73 -5.83 23.11
N VAL A 225 9.35 -4.67 22.61
CA VAL A 225 9.19 -3.44 23.39
C VAL A 225 7.83 -3.44 24.13
N GLY A 226 6.80 -3.92 23.47
CA GLY A 226 5.42 -3.99 23.95
C GLY A 226 4.72 -2.64 24.00
N ILE A 227 5.18 -1.69 24.82
CA ILE A 227 4.60 -0.35 24.97
C ILE A 227 5.70 0.70 24.78
N PHE A 228 5.58 1.49 23.71
CA PHE A 228 6.53 2.55 23.42
C PHE A 228 6.35 3.75 24.36
N PRO A 229 7.43 4.39 24.83
CA PRO A 229 7.33 5.56 25.69
C PRO A 229 6.80 6.82 24.97
N ASN A 230 7.07 6.95 23.67
CA ASN A 230 6.64 8.08 22.83
C ASN A 230 6.76 7.73 21.34
N GLU A 231 6.25 8.62 20.49
CA GLU A 231 6.31 8.49 19.02
C GLU A 231 7.75 8.40 18.49
N GLY A 232 8.68 9.23 18.99
CA GLY A 232 10.07 9.21 18.55
C GLY A 232 10.74 7.84 18.75
N SER A 233 10.38 7.09 19.79
CA SER A 233 10.89 5.74 20.02
C SER A 233 10.31 4.73 19.02
N ILE A 234 9.06 4.93 18.56
CA ILE A 234 8.47 4.14 17.47
C ILE A 234 9.21 4.43 16.17
N VAL A 235 9.34 5.70 15.81
CA VAL A 235 10.03 6.13 14.57
C VAL A 235 11.47 5.60 14.55
N ARG A 236 12.20 5.66 15.67
CA ARG A 236 13.58 5.14 15.78
C ARG A 236 13.64 3.64 15.49
N LEU A 237 12.84 2.83 16.18
CA LEU A 237 12.88 1.38 16.02
C LEU A 237 12.37 0.95 14.66
N ILE A 238 11.16 1.39 14.30
CA ILE A 238 10.52 0.98 13.05
C ILE A 238 11.28 1.57 11.86
N GLY A 239 11.69 2.84 11.93
CA GLY A 239 12.49 3.49 10.90
C GLY A 239 13.82 2.77 10.63
N ALA A 240 14.51 2.30 11.68
CA ALA A 240 15.73 1.50 11.52
C ALA A 240 15.45 0.16 10.81
N VAL A 241 14.37 -0.54 11.17
CA VAL A 241 13.94 -1.78 10.48
C VAL A 241 13.60 -1.50 9.01
N LEU A 242 12.93 -0.39 8.73
CA LEU A 242 12.57 0.00 7.37
C LEU A 242 13.81 0.38 6.54
N LEU A 243 14.76 1.07 7.12
CA LEU A 243 16.03 1.42 6.47
C LEU A 243 16.81 0.16 6.09
N GLU A 244 16.99 -0.78 7.03
CA GLU A 244 17.64 -2.07 6.79
C GLU A 244 16.96 -2.85 5.65
N ALA A 245 15.63 -2.96 5.70
CA ALA A 245 14.86 -3.64 4.67
C ALA A 245 14.96 -2.94 3.30
N ASN A 246 14.98 -1.60 3.27
CA ASN A 246 15.15 -0.85 2.03
C ASN A 246 16.53 -1.07 1.41
N ASP A 247 17.58 -1.06 2.22
CA ASP A 247 18.96 -1.32 1.76
C ASP A 247 19.08 -2.75 1.18
N GLU A 248 18.49 -3.75 1.84
CA GLU A 248 18.41 -5.11 1.30
C GLU A 248 17.69 -5.16 -0.07
N TRP A 249 16.59 -4.43 -0.22
CA TRP A 249 15.82 -4.41 -1.48
C TRP A 249 16.60 -3.77 -2.63
N GLN A 250 17.47 -2.79 -2.35
CA GLN A 250 18.31 -2.19 -3.40
C GLN A 250 19.33 -3.17 -3.98
N LEU A 251 19.73 -4.18 -3.21
CA LEU A 251 20.64 -5.24 -3.65
C LEU A 251 19.94 -6.38 -4.41
N GLN A 252 18.60 -6.44 -4.36
CA GLN A 252 17.82 -7.50 -5.01
C GLN A 252 17.52 -7.18 -6.48
N HIS A 253 17.12 -8.21 -7.23
CA HIS A 253 16.61 -8.06 -8.59
C HIS A 253 15.38 -7.16 -8.64
N ARG A 254 15.08 -6.63 -9.83
CA ARG A 254 13.88 -5.82 -10.07
C ARG A 254 12.63 -6.52 -9.55
N TYR A 255 11.78 -5.76 -8.88
CA TYR A 255 10.53 -6.26 -8.31
C TYR A 255 9.44 -6.43 -9.36
N MET A 256 9.42 -5.53 -10.38
CA MET A 256 8.45 -5.52 -11.48
C MET A 256 9.15 -5.51 -12.82
N GLN A 257 8.45 -6.03 -13.84
CA GLN A 257 8.91 -6.02 -15.22
C GLN A 257 8.84 -4.60 -15.77
N THR A 258 9.94 -4.13 -16.35
CA THR A 258 10.05 -2.74 -16.85
C THR A 258 9.42 -2.56 -18.23
N GLU A 259 9.35 -3.61 -19.02
CA GLU A 259 8.74 -3.59 -20.35
C GLU A 259 7.28 -3.14 -20.29
N ALA A 260 6.55 -3.63 -19.29
CA ALA A 260 5.15 -3.26 -19.07
C ALA A 260 4.98 -1.88 -18.38
N MET A 261 6.05 -1.25 -17.88
CA MET A 261 5.99 0.12 -17.36
C MET A 261 5.73 1.16 -18.47
N ALA A 262 6.22 0.89 -19.69
CA ALA A 262 5.97 1.76 -20.83
C ALA A 262 4.47 1.88 -21.17
N GLU A 263 3.68 0.83 -20.93
CA GLU A 263 2.23 0.84 -21.14
C GLU A 263 1.49 1.80 -20.21
N LEU A 264 2.12 2.20 -19.08
CA LEU A 264 1.54 3.10 -18.09
C LEU A 264 1.75 4.59 -18.42
N THR A 265 2.71 4.88 -19.29
CA THR A 265 3.00 6.24 -19.75
C THR A 265 2.24 6.43 -21.06
N PRO A 266 1.31 7.40 -21.19
CA PRO A 266 0.75 7.72 -22.49
C PRO A 266 1.90 8.06 -23.44
N SER A 267 1.99 7.36 -24.57
CA SER A 267 2.88 7.78 -25.65
C SER A 267 2.58 9.25 -25.92
N PRO A 268 3.61 10.12 -26.11
CA PRO A 268 3.38 11.44 -26.66
C PRO A 268 2.54 11.22 -27.92
N ILE A 269 1.35 11.79 -27.98
CA ILE A 269 0.52 11.74 -29.18
C ILE A 269 1.40 12.37 -30.27
N ASP A 270 1.80 11.58 -31.26
CA ASP A 270 2.43 12.12 -32.45
C ASP A 270 1.52 13.24 -32.95
N PRO A 271 2.05 14.45 -33.20
CA PRO A 271 1.22 15.55 -33.65
C PRO A 271 0.51 15.10 -34.92
N VAL A 272 -0.83 15.08 -34.88
CA VAL A 272 -1.66 14.78 -36.05
C VAL A 272 -1.14 15.65 -37.20
N PRO A 273 -0.70 15.08 -38.32
CA PRO A 273 -0.24 15.89 -39.45
C PRO A 273 -1.39 16.80 -39.88
N THR A 274 -1.22 18.10 -39.71
CA THR A 274 -2.16 19.12 -40.15
C THR A 274 -2.27 18.96 -41.67
N GLN A 275 -3.40 18.42 -42.13
CA GLN A 275 -3.74 18.40 -43.55
C GLN A 275 -3.86 19.88 -43.99
N ILE A 276 -2.84 20.35 -44.67
CA ILE A 276 -2.90 21.63 -45.38
C ILE A 276 -3.88 21.42 -46.53
N SER A 277 -5.11 21.89 -46.36
CA SER A 277 -6.05 22.01 -47.47
C SER A 277 -5.51 23.06 -48.42
N THR A 278 -4.90 22.64 -49.54
CA THR A 278 -4.66 23.47 -50.69
C THR A 278 -6.01 23.76 -51.33
N VAL A 279 -6.58 24.95 -51.00
CA VAL A 279 -7.65 25.51 -51.80
C VAL A 279 -6.98 26.03 -53.07
N ALA A 280 -7.20 25.33 -54.19
CA ALA A 280 -6.86 25.84 -55.53
C ALA A 280 -7.87 26.90 -55.94
N ALA A 281 -7.33 28.03 -56.42
CA ALA A 281 -8.04 29.13 -57.00
C ALA A 281 -8.60 28.74 -58.40
#